data_5d3521b3972ee9c6eb908db127216d44
#
_entry.id   5d3521b3972ee9c6eb908db127216d44
#
_cell.length_a   1.000
_cell.length_b   1.000
_cell.length_c   1.000
_cell.angle_alpha   90.00
_cell.angle_beta   90.00
_cell.angle_gamma   90.00
#
_symmetry.space_group_name_H-M   'P 1'
#
loop_
_entity.id
_entity.type
_entity.pdbx_description
1 polymer ?
#
loop_
_entity_poly.entity_id
_entity_poly.type
_entity_poly.pdbx_seq_one_letter_code
_entity_poly.pdbx_strand_id
1 'polypeptide(L)'
;NGVAIDGVTLKDGAVASTAATTITTADNSDTLSLISTDADASSGPNLRMYRNSGSPADDDLMGTIEFEGRNDNSQDVVYAQISIESSDVSDGTEDANWFVKVMSAGTLRNLLQLNASEIVFNQDSQDTNFRVESNGNTQMLFVDSGNNHVNIGTSSDLGGTLNVLGNGWFKNADNTDNLTLESTDADASNGPRLRLFRNSASPANDDTLGDIRFEGKNDAGQDVGYAKIRSLIADAADGAEEGQLFIDLMKDGTVARRLTMTGTASVFNEDSGDIDFRVESNAEANFFVIDAGNSVAGIGTTGSTIRFYIQNASTGNTTLVLQNTASDTNSNIQQIDAVRAGNSAYSFLNLNSSNGSDVEFKFRGDGEALADGSFSGGGADYAEYFEWKDGNSSDEDRIGYAVILDGTQIVKATDSDDASKIIGVVSGNPAVVGDSAWNKWQEKHVTDDWNRYTFEDYTQTEWKDEDDKIVTYQTDLIPANVTVPDDAVVTSKDKNNDNLQRRVVNSNWDSTITYVPRSDRKEWDTVGLMGKLRLRKGQPTGTNWIKMRDISDTVEEWLVR
;
A
#
# COMPACT_ATOMS: atom_id res chain seq x y z
N ASN A 1 -29.15 -31.25 92.37
CA ASN A 1 -30.58 -31.53 92.51
C ASN A 1 -31.33 -30.60 91.58
N GLY A 2 -31.61 -31.04 90.38
CA GLY A 2 -32.43 -30.28 89.40
C GLY A 2 -33.89 -30.35 89.89
N VAL A 3 -34.53 -29.24 90.07
CA VAL A 3 -35.99 -29.16 90.17
C VAL A 3 -36.53 -29.26 88.75
N ALA A 4 -37.15 -30.35 88.36
CA ALA A 4 -37.95 -30.45 87.15
C ALA A 4 -39.21 -29.61 87.36
N ILE A 5 -39.31 -28.48 86.67
CA ILE A 5 -40.54 -27.67 86.59
C ILE A 5 -41.28 -28.09 85.34
N ASP A 6 -42.24 -28.98 85.50
CA ASP A 6 -43.16 -29.35 84.41
C ASP A 6 -44.12 -28.15 84.18
N GLY A 7 -44.10 -27.59 83.01
CA GLY A 7 -44.96 -26.46 82.66
C GLY A 7 -44.61 -25.14 83.28
N VAL A 8 -43.42 -24.62 83.14
CA VAL A 8 -43.02 -23.30 83.65
C VAL A 8 -43.82 -22.17 82.93
N THR A 9 -44.85 -21.67 83.62
CA THR A 9 -45.47 -20.36 83.25
C THR A 9 -44.74 -19.25 84.05
N LEU A 10 -43.90 -18.50 83.39
CA LEU A 10 -43.30 -17.32 83.98
C LEU A 10 -44.24 -16.17 83.85
N LYS A 11 -44.54 -15.54 84.95
CA LYS A 11 -45.40 -14.34 84.98
C LYS A 11 -44.55 -13.13 84.62
N ASP A 12 -45.17 -12.24 83.78
CA ASP A 12 -44.47 -11.04 83.23
C ASP A 12 -43.44 -11.26 82.16
N GLY A 13 -43.35 -12.49 81.53
CA GLY A 13 -42.61 -12.77 80.31
C GLY A 13 -41.10 -12.77 80.35
N ALA A 14 -40.46 -12.71 81.53
CA ALA A 14 -39.02 -12.69 81.65
C ALA A 14 -38.46 -13.93 82.37
N VAL A 15 -37.43 -14.57 81.83
CA VAL A 15 -36.51 -15.50 82.46
C VAL A 15 -35.20 -14.78 82.70
N ALA A 16 -34.84 -14.50 83.97
CA ALA A 16 -33.53 -13.96 84.33
C ALA A 16 -32.67 -15.06 84.93
N SER A 17 -31.47 -15.25 84.38
CA SER A 17 -30.48 -16.19 84.89
C SER A 17 -29.14 -15.43 85.13
N THR A 18 -28.47 -15.70 86.25
CA THR A 18 -27.14 -15.15 86.57
C THR A 18 -26.04 -16.08 86.06
N ALA A 19 -26.40 -17.21 85.41
CA ALA A 19 -25.46 -18.17 84.80
C ALA A 19 -25.95 -18.50 83.35
N ALA A 20 -25.11 -19.15 82.59
CA ALA A 20 -25.46 -19.63 81.24
C ALA A 20 -26.71 -20.53 81.30
N THR A 21 -27.66 -20.32 80.42
CA THR A 21 -28.87 -21.13 80.29
C THR A 21 -28.67 -22.09 79.10
N THR A 22 -28.78 -23.41 79.36
CA THR A 22 -28.68 -24.44 78.34
C THR A 22 -30.07 -25.04 78.10
N ILE A 23 -30.50 -25.08 76.87
CA ILE A 23 -31.71 -25.79 76.40
C ILE A 23 -31.22 -27.01 75.62
N THR A 24 -31.61 -28.20 76.01
CA THR A 24 -31.14 -29.46 75.40
C THR A 24 -32.30 -30.36 75.01
N THR A 25 -32.32 -30.89 73.83
CA THR A 25 -33.18 -31.94 73.33
C THR A 25 -32.36 -33.22 73.15
N ALA A 26 -32.96 -34.38 73.29
CA ALA A 26 -32.31 -35.64 73.09
C ALA A 26 -32.55 -36.27 71.70
N ASP A 27 -33.30 -35.57 70.88
CA ASP A 27 -33.69 -36.02 69.51
C ASP A 27 -33.47 -34.90 68.49
N ASN A 28 -33.96 -35.11 67.27
CA ASN A 28 -33.83 -34.10 66.15
C ASN A 28 -34.99 -33.11 66.13
N SER A 29 -35.75 -32.92 67.21
CA SER A 29 -36.74 -31.90 67.29
C SER A 29 -36.11 -30.50 67.51
N ASP A 30 -36.86 -29.42 67.23
CA ASP A 30 -36.39 -28.08 67.46
C ASP A 30 -36.11 -27.84 68.94
N THR A 31 -34.88 -27.50 69.27
CA THR A 31 -34.44 -27.20 70.63
C THR A 31 -35.05 -25.87 71.14
N LEU A 32 -35.18 -24.88 70.26
CA LEU A 32 -35.78 -23.60 70.54
C LEU A 32 -36.60 -23.15 69.35
N SER A 33 -37.90 -22.93 69.54
CA SER A 33 -38.77 -22.30 68.57
C SER A 33 -39.22 -20.92 69.05
N LEU A 34 -39.01 -19.87 68.27
CA LEU A 34 -39.53 -18.53 68.51
C LEU A 34 -40.71 -18.31 67.58
N ILE A 35 -41.91 -18.20 68.11
CA ILE A 35 -43.15 -18.14 67.34
C ILE A 35 -43.91 -16.86 67.67
N SER A 36 -44.26 -16.06 66.66
CA SER A 36 -45.23 -14.99 66.77
C SER A 36 -46.51 -15.38 66.02
N THR A 37 -47.65 -15.06 66.61
CA THR A 37 -48.97 -15.23 66.00
C THR A 37 -49.57 -13.88 65.58
N ASP A 38 -48.76 -12.81 65.59
CA ASP A 38 -49.18 -11.49 65.17
C ASP A 38 -49.48 -11.44 63.68
N ALA A 39 -50.57 -10.76 63.32
CA ALA A 39 -51.07 -10.70 61.94
C ALA A 39 -50.69 -9.38 61.22
N ASP A 40 -50.07 -8.45 61.90
CA ASP A 40 -49.67 -7.21 61.31
C ASP A 40 -48.33 -7.33 60.53
N ALA A 41 -47.92 -6.23 59.80
CA ALA A 41 -46.71 -6.22 58.97
C ALA A 41 -45.44 -5.91 59.77
N SER A 42 -45.48 -5.81 61.08
CA SER A 42 -44.31 -5.53 61.93
C SER A 42 -43.46 -6.78 62.11
N SER A 43 -42.21 -6.60 62.47
CA SER A 43 -41.30 -7.72 62.60
C SER A 43 -41.56 -8.56 63.85
N GLY A 44 -41.70 -9.86 63.69
CA GLY A 44 -41.75 -10.83 64.79
C GLY A 44 -41.64 -12.28 64.23
N PRO A 45 -41.17 -13.26 64.99
CA PRO A 45 -40.53 -13.16 66.30
C PRO A 45 -39.12 -12.55 66.20
N ASN A 46 -38.68 -11.88 67.26
CA ASN A 46 -37.36 -11.27 67.32
C ASN A 46 -36.40 -12.03 68.27
N LEU A 47 -35.21 -12.34 67.82
CA LEU A 47 -34.10 -12.74 68.66
C LEU A 47 -33.16 -11.52 68.83
N ARG A 48 -33.10 -10.92 70.01
CA ARG A 48 -32.28 -9.79 70.32
C ARG A 48 -31.05 -10.22 71.12
N MET A 49 -29.88 -10.04 70.52
CA MET A 49 -28.59 -10.14 71.23
C MET A 49 -28.20 -8.73 71.63
N TYR A 50 -28.00 -8.49 72.90
CA TYR A 50 -27.69 -7.14 73.42
C TYR A 50 -26.59 -7.19 74.45
N ARG A 51 -25.46 -6.61 74.10
CA ARG A 51 -24.34 -6.40 74.99
C ARG A 51 -24.48 -5.06 75.72
N ASN A 52 -24.92 -5.08 76.99
CA ASN A 52 -25.06 -3.87 77.81
C ASN A 52 -23.76 -3.62 78.57
N SER A 53 -22.71 -3.13 77.85
CA SER A 53 -21.41 -2.82 78.46
C SER A 53 -21.45 -1.44 79.14
N GLY A 54 -20.88 -1.34 80.33
CA GLY A 54 -20.64 -0.07 81.01
C GLY A 54 -19.43 0.71 80.44
N SER A 55 -18.66 0.08 79.58
CA SER A 55 -17.47 0.63 78.87
C SER A 55 -17.45 0.11 77.45
N PRO A 56 -18.34 0.57 76.56
CA PRO A 56 -18.29 0.14 75.19
C PRO A 56 -16.98 0.60 74.53
N ALA A 57 -16.39 -0.22 73.66
CA ALA A 57 -15.17 0.07 72.94
C ALA A 57 -15.27 -0.42 71.50
N ASP A 58 -14.46 0.21 70.61
CA ASP A 58 -14.34 -0.30 69.24
C ASP A 58 -13.83 -1.75 69.27
N ASP A 59 -14.25 -2.50 68.27
CA ASP A 59 -14.01 -3.92 68.09
C ASP A 59 -14.66 -4.84 69.15
N ASP A 60 -15.59 -4.31 69.96
CA ASP A 60 -16.39 -5.11 70.86
C ASP A 60 -17.37 -6.03 70.08
N LEU A 61 -17.32 -7.36 70.36
CA LEU A 61 -18.32 -8.29 69.81
C LEU A 61 -19.71 -8.11 70.42
N MET A 62 -20.70 -7.79 69.59
CA MET A 62 -22.09 -7.61 70.02
C MET A 62 -22.83 -8.89 70.29
N GLY A 63 -22.48 -9.92 69.52
CA GLY A 63 -23.08 -11.26 69.64
C GLY A 63 -22.54 -12.20 68.61
N THR A 64 -22.66 -13.51 68.89
CA THR A 64 -22.16 -14.57 68.02
C THR A 64 -23.20 -15.72 67.96
N ILE A 65 -23.40 -16.25 66.75
CA ILE A 65 -24.09 -17.52 66.54
C ILE A 65 -23.05 -18.51 66.02
N GLU A 66 -22.82 -19.58 66.78
CA GLU A 66 -21.86 -20.60 66.43
C GLU A 66 -22.55 -21.93 66.08
N PHE A 67 -22.01 -22.58 65.05
CA PHE A 67 -22.37 -23.93 64.64
C PHE A 67 -21.22 -24.86 65.01
N GLU A 68 -21.36 -25.50 66.14
CA GLU A 68 -20.32 -26.37 66.70
C GLU A 68 -20.67 -27.85 66.52
N GLY A 69 -19.64 -28.64 66.40
CA GLY A 69 -19.75 -30.10 66.37
C GLY A 69 -18.44 -30.76 66.79
N ARG A 70 -18.44 -32.08 66.90
CA ARG A 70 -17.22 -32.82 67.22
C ARG A 70 -16.51 -33.28 65.98
N ASN A 71 -15.18 -33.18 65.96
CA ASN A 71 -14.34 -33.84 64.97
C ASN A 71 -14.16 -35.36 65.32
N ASP A 72 -13.45 -36.09 64.45
CA ASP A 72 -13.19 -37.53 64.63
C ASP A 72 -12.31 -37.86 65.86
N ASN A 73 -11.58 -36.87 66.36
CA ASN A 73 -10.85 -36.99 67.65
C ASN A 73 -11.69 -36.58 68.87
N SER A 74 -13.00 -36.44 68.72
CA SER A 74 -13.94 -36.01 69.79
C SER A 74 -13.64 -34.62 70.38
N GLN A 75 -12.99 -33.74 69.66
CA GLN A 75 -12.78 -32.34 70.06
C GLN A 75 -13.95 -31.49 69.54
N ASP A 76 -14.39 -30.58 70.37
CA ASP A 76 -15.41 -29.60 69.98
C ASP A 76 -14.79 -28.54 69.03
N VAL A 77 -15.42 -28.29 67.89
CA VAL A 77 -14.93 -27.43 66.84
C VAL A 77 -16.07 -26.55 66.33
N VAL A 78 -15.83 -25.25 66.25
CA VAL A 78 -16.74 -24.30 65.56
C VAL A 78 -16.55 -24.44 64.04
N TYR A 79 -17.54 -25.00 63.37
CA TYR A 79 -17.51 -25.19 61.92
C TYR A 79 -17.95 -23.96 61.13
N ALA A 80 -18.85 -23.15 61.70
CA ALA A 80 -19.25 -21.87 61.12
C ALA A 80 -19.65 -20.88 62.21
N GLN A 81 -19.51 -19.59 61.96
CA GLN A 81 -19.82 -18.52 62.87
C GLN A 81 -20.42 -17.32 62.15
N ILE A 82 -21.47 -16.73 62.72
CA ILE A 82 -21.98 -15.43 62.38
C ILE A 82 -21.72 -14.53 63.56
N SER A 83 -20.99 -13.42 63.35
CA SER A 83 -20.69 -12.47 64.44
C SER A 83 -20.84 -11.02 63.99
N ILE A 84 -21.13 -10.16 64.93
CA ILE A 84 -21.21 -8.74 64.73
C ILE A 84 -20.30 -8.08 65.81
N GLU A 85 -19.49 -7.13 65.35
CA GLU A 85 -18.70 -6.28 66.23
C GLU A 85 -19.01 -4.81 65.96
N SER A 86 -18.82 -3.94 66.95
CA SER A 86 -18.85 -2.49 66.75
C SER A 86 -17.47 -2.03 66.24
N SER A 87 -17.38 -1.53 65.06
CA SER A 87 -16.12 -0.99 64.54
C SER A 87 -15.88 0.47 64.97
N ASP A 88 -16.94 1.19 65.33
CA ASP A 88 -16.91 2.50 66.00
C ASP A 88 -18.06 2.58 66.98
N VAL A 89 -17.83 2.95 68.24
CA VAL A 89 -18.85 3.15 69.28
C VAL A 89 -19.05 4.59 69.62
N SER A 90 -18.47 5.55 68.86
CA SER A 90 -18.57 6.98 69.12
C SER A 90 -20.02 7.47 68.83
N ASP A 91 -20.59 8.22 69.79
CA ASP A 91 -21.95 8.73 69.68
C ASP A 91 -22.17 9.57 68.39
N GLY A 92 -23.09 9.14 67.53
CA GLY A 92 -23.46 9.78 66.28
C GLY A 92 -22.64 9.34 65.06
N THR A 93 -21.64 8.42 65.22
CA THR A 93 -20.83 7.86 64.15
C THR A 93 -20.68 6.34 64.27
N GLU A 94 -21.57 5.68 64.99
CA GLU A 94 -21.50 4.25 65.26
C GLU A 94 -21.49 3.42 63.97
N ASP A 95 -20.47 2.57 63.87
CA ASP A 95 -20.31 1.63 62.76
C ASP A 95 -20.21 0.19 63.28
N ALA A 96 -20.50 -0.78 62.39
CA ALA A 96 -20.43 -2.21 62.71
C ALA A 96 -19.86 -3.04 61.55
N ASN A 97 -19.20 -4.11 61.90
CA ASN A 97 -18.82 -5.17 61.00
C ASN A 97 -19.70 -6.43 61.22
N TRP A 98 -20.23 -7.01 60.16
CA TRP A 98 -20.89 -8.30 60.19
C TRP A 98 -20.02 -9.32 59.45
N PHE A 99 -19.70 -10.42 60.13
CA PHE A 99 -18.87 -11.52 59.63
C PHE A 99 -19.64 -12.80 59.46
N VAL A 100 -19.40 -13.52 58.37
CA VAL A 100 -19.76 -14.90 58.15
C VAL A 100 -18.49 -15.69 57.96
N LYS A 101 -18.18 -16.54 58.95
CA LYS A 101 -16.95 -17.35 58.99
C LYS A 101 -17.26 -18.81 58.82
N VAL A 102 -16.38 -19.55 58.14
CA VAL A 102 -16.48 -21.00 57.93
C VAL A 102 -15.12 -21.66 58.17
N MET A 103 -15.14 -22.83 58.77
CA MET A 103 -13.93 -23.63 59.01
C MET A 103 -13.37 -24.10 57.67
N SER A 104 -12.12 -23.74 57.40
CA SER A 104 -11.36 -24.17 56.23
C SER A 104 -9.95 -24.59 56.65
N ALA A 105 -9.56 -25.82 56.34
CA ALA A 105 -8.26 -26.39 56.67
C ALA A 105 -7.83 -26.17 58.14
N GLY A 106 -8.77 -26.37 59.07
CA GLY A 106 -8.50 -26.25 60.53
C GLY A 106 -8.46 -24.83 61.06
N THR A 107 -8.84 -23.83 60.26
CA THR A 107 -8.92 -22.42 60.63
C THR A 107 -10.27 -21.83 60.27
N LEU A 108 -10.90 -21.12 61.21
CA LEU A 108 -12.12 -20.38 60.94
C LEU A 108 -11.81 -19.13 60.08
N ARG A 109 -12.31 -19.14 58.84
CA ARG A 109 -12.01 -18.12 57.82
C ARG A 109 -13.17 -17.17 57.61
N ASN A 110 -12.90 -15.89 57.44
CA ASN A 110 -13.89 -14.87 57.12
C ASN A 110 -14.21 -14.87 55.62
N LEU A 111 -15.31 -15.51 55.23
CA LEU A 111 -15.72 -15.62 53.83
C LEU A 111 -16.58 -14.46 53.35
N LEU A 112 -17.31 -13.81 54.28
CA LEU A 112 -18.13 -12.63 53.97
C LEU A 112 -18.01 -11.63 55.11
N GLN A 113 -17.69 -10.42 54.78
CA GLN A 113 -17.71 -9.27 55.68
C GLN A 113 -18.59 -8.16 55.06
N LEU A 114 -19.48 -7.63 55.89
CA LEU A 114 -20.22 -6.40 55.55
C LEU A 114 -19.81 -5.33 56.55
N ASN A 115 -19.43 -4.20 56.07
CA ASN A 115 -19.16 -3.03 56.91
C ASN A 115 -19.84 -1.77 56.29
N ALA A 116 -19.67 -0.60 56.91
CA ALA A 116 -20.28 0.63 56.45
C ALA A 116 -19.87 1.08 55.02
N SER A 117 -18.70 0.64 54.53
CA SER A 117 -18.12 1.08 53.25
C SER A 117 -18.18 0.04 52.14
N GLU A 118 -18.19 -1.27 52.45
CA GLU A 118 -18.09 -2.32 51.45
C GLU A 118 -18.66 -3.67 51.90
N ILE A 119 -18.86 -4.54 50.91
CA ILE A 119 -19.15 -5.96 51.08
C ILE A 119 -17.99 -6.77 50.53
N VAL A 120 -17.24 -7.45 51.36
CA VAL A 120 -16.07 -8.24 50.99
C VAL A 120 -16.39 -9.74 51.02
N PHE A 121 -16.20 -10.37 49.88
CA PHE A 121 -16.16 -11.84 49.80
C PHE A 121 -14.71 -12.31 49.87
N ASN A 122 -14.44 -13.35 50.69
CA ASN A 122 -13.11 -13.89 50.90
C ASN A 122 -12.11 -12.91 51.56
N GLN A 123 -12.55 -12.26 52.67
CA GLN A 123 -11.77 -11.25 53.37
C GLN A 123 -10.37 -11.74 53.80
N ASP A 124 -10.23 -13.01 54.12
CA ASP A 124 -8.95 -13.59 54.52
C ASP A 124 -8.03 -13.92 53.34
N SER A 125 -8.39 -13.52 52.08
CA SER A 125 -7.61 -13.72 50.87
C SER A 125 -7.16 -15.18 50.67
N GLN A 126 -8.06 -16.12 50.88
CA GLN A 126 -7.79 -17.55 50.70
C GLN A 126 -8.03 -17.97 49.24
N ASP A 127 -7.54 -19.15 48.86
CA ASP A 127 -7.92 -19.77 47.57
C ASP A 127 -9.37 -20.28 47.65
N THR A 128 -10.31 -19.36 47.71
CA THR A 128 -11.75 -19.57 47.80
C THR A 128 -12.45 -18.76 46.74
N ASN A 129 -13.01 -19.45 45.75
CA ASN A 129 -13.61 -18.82 44.60
C ASN A 129 -15.00 -18.22 44.92
N PHE A 130 -15.32 -17.08 44.33
CA PHE A 130 -16.66 -16.52 44.31
C PHE A 130 -17.32 -16.84 42.97
N ARG A 131 -18.54 -17.43 43.04
CA ARG A 131 -19.26 -17.88 41.85
C ARG A 131 -20.73 -17.48 41.90
N VAL A 132 -21.21 -16.97 40.75
CA VAL A 132 -22.64 -16.74 40.48
C VAL A 132 -23.08 -17.68 39.38
N GLU A 133 -24.16 -18.42 39.61
CA GLU A 133 -24.74 -19.36 38.67
C GLU A 133 -26.05 -18.83 38.07
N SER A 134 -26.36 -19.25 36.84
CA SER A 134 -27.69 -19.12 36.25
C SER A 134 -28.30 -20.50 36.04
N ASN A 135 -29.55 -20.53 35.57
CA ASN A 135 -30.26 -21.77 35.28
C ASN A 135 -29.51 -22.69 34.26
N GLY A 136 -28.70 -22.13 33.37
CA GLY A 136 -28.00 -22.88 32.32
C GLY A 136 -26.48 -22.75 32.34
N ASN A 137 -25.93 -21.94 33.23
CA ASN A 137 -24.47 -21.73 33.31
C ASN A 137 -24.04 -21.63 34.76
N THR A 138 -23.22 -22.59 35.21
CA THR A 138 -22.67 -22.65 36.55
C THR A 138 -21.52 -21.65 36.79
N GLN A 139 -21.04 -20.95 35.77
CA GLN A 139 -19.97 -19.98 35.85
C GLN A 139 -20.38 -18.67 35.14
N MET A 140 -21.57 -18.11 35.44
CA MET A 140 -21.99 -16.82 34.90
C MET A 140 -21.02 -15.70 35.28
N LEU A 141 -20.62 -15.64 36.55
CA LEU A 141 -19.49 -14.85 37.05
C LEU A 141 -18.65 -15.77 37.96
N PHE A 142 -17.38 -15.82 37.72
CA PHE A 142 -16.46 -16.65 38.48
C PHE A 142 -15.17 -15.87 38.78
N VAL A 143 -14.97 -15.51 40.06
CA VAL A 143 -13.72 -14.95 40.54
C VAL A 143 -12.84 -16.09 41.05
N ASP A 144 -11.78 -16.33 40.31
CA ASP A 144 -10.79 -17.36 40.60
C ASP A 144 -9.71 -16.78 41.51
N SER A 145 -9.82 -17.08 42.80
CA SER A 145 -8.89 -16.54 43.80
C SER A 145 -7.49 -17.14 43.71
N GLY A 146 -7.36 -18.41 43.29
CA GLY A 146 -6.08 -19.08 43.12
C GLY A 146 -5.24 -18.53 41.98
N ASN A 147 -5.89 -18.06 40.90
CA ASN A 147 -5.24 -17.55 39.71
C ASN A 147 -5.35 -16.00 39.55
N ASN A 148 -6.08 -15.33 40.45
CA ASN A 148 -6.34 -13.86 40.37
C ASN A 148 -7.06 -13.43 39.09
N HIS A 149 -8.04 -14.21 38.62
CA HIS A 149 -8.78 -13.95 37.41
C HIS A 149 -10.27 -13.70 37.68
N VAL A 150 -10.88 -12.86 36.85
CA VAL A 150 -12.32 -12.72 36.74
C VAL A 150 -12.76 -13.35 35.43
N ASN A 151 -13.63 -14.32 35.51
CA ASN A 151 -14.11 -15.08 34.37
C ASN A 151 -15.63 -14.88 34.22
N ILE A 152 -16.07 -14.66 32.98
CA ILE A 152 -17.49 -14.54 32.61
C ILE A 152 -17.82 -15.68 31.64
N GLY A 153 -18.77 -16.51 31.99
CA GLY A 153 -19.23 -17.61 31.14
C GLY A 153 -18.37 -18.88 31.18
N THR A 154 -17.27 -18.90 31.94
CA THR A 154 -16.31 -20.00 32.02
C THR A 154 -15.60 -20.06 33.38
N SER A 155 -15.11 -21.23 33.76
CA SER A 155 -14.11 -21.39 34.84
C SER A 155 -12.70 -21.63 34.30
N SER A 156 -12.53 -21.75 32.99
CA SER A 156 -11.22 -21.99 32.38
C SER A 156 -10.41 -20.70 32.32
N ASP A 157 -9.17 -20.79 32.71
CA ASP A 157 -8.20 -19.72 32.49
C ASP A 157 -7.89 -19.60 30.99
N LEU A 158 -8.17 -18.43 30.42
CA LEU A 158 -7.89 -18.11 29.02
C LEU A 158 -6.60 -17.29 28.86
N GLY A 159 -5.85 -17.09 29.96
CA GLY A 159 -4.56 -16.41 29.99
C GLY A 159 -4.62 -14.90 30.24
N GLY A 160 -5.77 -14.35 30.62
CA GLY A 160 -5.95 -12.95 30.95
C GLY A 160 -6.53 -12.75 32.36
N THR A 161 -6.32 -11.59 32.97
CA THR A 161 -6.94 -11.25 34.27
C THR A 161 -8.45 -11.17 34.18
N LEU A 162 -8.98 -10.69 33.05
CA LEU A 162 -10.41 -10.76 32.68
C LEU A 162 -10.59 -11.71 31.49
N ASN A 163 -11.30 -12.80 31.69
CA ASN A 163 -11.63 -13.79 30.67
C ASN A 163 -13.12 -13.79 30.38
N VAL A 164 -13.52 -13.67 29.12
CA VAL A 164 -14.93 -13.73 28.69
C VAL A 164 -15.09 -14.82 27.63
N LEU A 165 -15.87 -15.83 27.94
CA LEU A 165 -16.29 -16.85 26.97
C LEU A 165 -17.65 -16.44 26.41
N GLY A 166 -17.64 -15.81 25.26
CA GLY A 166 -18.83 -15.29 24.58
C GLY A 166 -18.57 -13.91 23.97
N ASN A 167 -19.66 -13.19 23.69
CA ASN A 167 -19.59 -11.85 23.11
C ASN A 167 -19.54 -10.79 24.21
N GLY A 168 -18.66 -9.78 24.04
CA GLY A 168 -18.66 -8.57 24.84
C GLY A 168 -19.39 -7.44 24.12
N TRP A 169 -20.17 -6.65 24.83
CA TRP A 169 -20.81 -5.45 24.32
C TRP A 169 -20.47 -4.27 25.21
N PHE A 170 -19.72 -3.32 24.68
CA PHE A 170 -19.40 -2.06 25.36
C PHE A 170 -20.24 -0.95 24.74
N LYS A 171 -21.14 -0.35 25.51
CA LYS A 171 -22.07 0.68 25.03
C LYS A 171 -22.08 1.86 26.00
N ASN A 172 -21.91 3.07 25.48
CA ASN A 172 -22.22 4.31 26.18
C ASN A 172 -23.33 5.10 25.46
N ALA A 173 -23.80 6.14 26.09
CA ALA A 173 -24.87 7.01 25.54
C ALA A 173 -24.35 8.39 25.11
N ASP A 174 -23.04 8.61 25.23
CA ASP A 174 -22.37 9.87 24.94
C ASP A 174 -21.20 9.66 23.93
N ASN A 175 -20.38 10.69 23.74
CA ASN A 175 -19.26 10.68 22.79
C ASN A 175 -17.92 10.26 23.43
N THR A 176 -17.95 9.59 24.58
CA THR A 176 -16.73 9.07 25.23
C THR A 176 -16.31 7.73 24.65
N ASP A 177 -15.05 7.35 24.86
CA ASP A 177 -14.52 6.08 24.37
C ASP A 177 -15.19 4.88 25.05
N ASN A 178 -15.64 3.92 24.27
CA ASN A 178 -16.19 2.66 24.78
C ASN A 178 -15.10 1.68 25.23
N LEU A 179 -13.90 1.76 24.66
CA LEU A 179 -12.76 0.92 24.99
C LEU A 179 -11.48 1.70 24.79
N THR A 180 -10.69 1.82 25.85
CA THR A 180 -9.34 2.38 25.83
C THR A 180 -8.34 1.27 26.11
N LEU A 181 -7.29 1.18 25.28
CA LEU A 181 -6.14 0.32 25.49
C LEU A 181 -4.94 1.21 25.79
N GLU A 182 -4.44 1.21 27.01
CA GLU A 182 -3.35 2.06 27.46
C GLU A 182 -2.16 1.23 27.96
N SER A 183 -0.95 1.67 27.66
CA SER A 183 0.29 1.17 28.24
C SER A 183 1.08 2.33 28.83
N THR A 184 1.55 2.18 30.04
CA THR A 184 2.44 3.14 30.69
C THR A 184 3.90 2.73 30.61
N ASP A 185 4.22 1.72 29.80
CA ASP A 185 5.59 1.27 29.59
C ASP A 185 6.45 2.36 28.96
N ALA A 186 7.62 2.61 29.52
CA ALA A 186 8.52 3.68 29.11
C ALA A 186 9.62 3.21 28.14
N ASP A 187 9.70 1.91 27.83
CA ASP A 187 10.70 1.40 26.89
C ASP A 187 10.28 1.59 25.43
N ALA A 188 11.21 1.32 24.50
CA ALA A 188 10.96 1.46 23.06
C ALA A 188 10.23 0.26 22.45
N SER A 189 9.84 -0.72 23.25
CA SER A 189 9.12 -1.92 22.83
C SER A 189 7.65 -1.60 22.54
N ASN A 190 6.87 -2.61 22.18
CA ASN A 190 5.50 -2.43 21.74
C ASN A 190 4.58 -1.75 22.77
N GLY A 191 3.86 -0.70 22.36
CA GLY A 191 2.75 -0.11 23.12
C GLY A 191 1.52 -1.03 23.22
N PRO A 192 0.33 -0.49 23.57
CA PRO A 192 -0.89 -1.30 23.67
C PRO A 192 -1.19 -2.03 22.38
N ARG A 193 -1.63 -3.29 22.46
CA ARG A 193 -1.92 -4.15 21.31
C ARG A 193 -3.35 -4.64 21.33
N LEU A 194 -4.04 -4.54 20.20
CA LEU A 194 -5.25 -5.28 19.91
C LEU A 194 -4.86 -6.52 19.07
N ARG A 195 -5.04 -7.71 19.64
CA ARG A 195 -4.80 -8.97 18.95
C ARG A 195 -6.11 -9.60 18.51
N LEU A 196 -6.31 -9.71 17.19
CA LEU A 196 -7.38 -10.52 16.60
C LEU A 196 -6.77 -11.88 16.25
N PHE A 197 -7.20 -12.93 16.92
CA PHE A 197 -6.60 -14.26 16.78
C PHE A 197 -7.66 -15.32 16.48
N ARG A 198 -7.58 -15.89 15.28
CA ARG A 198 -8.38 -17.05 14.88
C ARG A 198 -7.61 -18.34 15.23
N ASN A 199 -8.01 -19.01 16.30
CA ASN A 199 -7.44 -20.29 16.71
C ASN A 199 -8.23 -21.44 16.05
N SER A 200 -7.98 -21.69 14.76
CA SER A 200 -8.61 -22.77 13.99
C SER A 200 -7.81 -24.07 14.15
N ALA A 201 -8.48 -25.18 14.36
CA ALA A 201 -7.86 -26.50 14.31
C ALA A 201 -7.58 -26.99 12.87
N SER A 202 -8.14 -26.30 11.86
CA SER A 202 -7.99 -26.60 10.44
C SER A 202 -7.82 -25.27 9.67
N PRO A 203 -6.66 -24.61 9.81
CA PRO A 203 -6.41 -23.39 9.05
C PRO A 203 -6.36 -23.70 7.55
N ALA A 204 -6.95 -22.83 6.74
CA ALA A 204 -7.01 -23.00 5.29
C ALA A 204 -6.78 -21.64 4.59
N ASN A 205 -6.41 -21.69 3.33
CA ASN A 205 -6.37 -20.52 2.46
C ASN A 205 -7.75 -19.85 2.42
N ASP A 206 -7.78 -18.54 2.31
CA ASP A 206 -8.95 -17.67 2.37
C ASP A 206 -9.65 -17.59 3.74
N ASP A 207 -9.11 -18.19 4.77
CA ASP A 207 -9.61 -18.02 6.14
C ASP A 207 -9.42 -16.57 6.60
N THR A 208 -10.54 -15.90 6.93
CA THR A 208 -10.50 -14.56 7.53
C THR A 208 -9.93 -14.64 8.95
N LEU A 209 -8.86 -13.90 9.22
CA LEU A 209 -8.23 -13.82 10.55
C LEU A 209 -9.00 -12.90 11.49
N GLY A 210 -9.55 -11.83 10.96
CA GLY A 210 -10.35 -10.87 11.68
C GLY A 210 -10.67 -9.66 10.82
N ASP A 211 -11.67 -8.88 11.26
CA ASP A 211 -12.01 -7.61 10.63
C ASP A 211 -12.35 -6.53 11.68
N ILE A 212 -12.12 -5.27 11.29
CA ILE A 212 -12.57 -4.08 12.00
C ILE A 212 -13.60 -3.43 11.08
N ARG A 213 -14.84 -3.29 11.57
CA ARG A 213 -15.97 -2.74 10.80
C ARG A 213 -16.37 -1.39 11.34
N PHE A 214 -16.66 -0.48 10.43
CA PHE A 214 -17.26 0.83 10.71
C PHE A 214 -18.67 0.80 10.15
N GLU A 215 -19.63 0.64 11.03
CA GLU A 215 -21.04 0.46 10.70
C GLU A 215 -21.88 1.61 11.27
N GLY A 216 -22.94 1.94 10.59
CA GLY A 216 -23.88 2.97 11.00
C GLY A 216 -25.25 2.76 10.37
N LYS A 217 -26.21 3.60 10.72
CA LYS A 217 -27.53 3.57 10.08
C LYS A 217 -27.57 4.52 8.89
N ASN A 218 -28.26 4.08 7.82
CA ASN A 218 -28.64 4.99 6.74
C ASN A 218 -29.92 5.80 7.15
N ASP A 219 -30.38 6.66 6.27
CA ASP A 219 -31.57 7.49 6.47
C ASP A 219 -32.89 6.69 6.56
N ALA A 220 -32.90 5.46 6.05
CA ALA A 220 -34.00 4.50 6.20
C ALA A 220 -33.93 3.70 7.52
N GLY A 221 -32.91 3.94 8.37
CA GLY A 221 -32.72 3.25 9.65
C GLY A 221 -32.11 1.85 9.55
N GLN A 222 -31.61 1.45 8.38
CA GLN A 222 -30.96 0.16 8.16
C GLN A 222 -29.49 0.21 8.59
N ASP A 223 -28.98 -0.89 9.15
CA ASP A 223 -27.57 -1.03 9.48
C ASP A 223 -26.76 -1.24 8.20
N VAL A 224 -25.72 -0.44 8.01
CA VAL A 224 -24.86 -0.42 6.83
C VAL A 224 -23.41 -0.40 7.25
N GLY A 225 -22.59 -1.29 6.66
CA GLY A 225 -21.13 -1.28 6.79
C GLY A 225 -20.52 -0.27 5.82
N TYR A 226 -20.02 0.86 6.34
CA TYR A 226 -19.45 1.93 5.52
C TYR A 226 -17.98 1.71 5.18
N ALA A 227 -17.22 1.09 6.10
CA ALA A 227 -15.82 0.75 5.90
C ALA A 227 -15.44 -0.53 6.64
N LYS A 228 -14.40 -1.20 6.14
CA LYS A 228 -13.86 -2.41 6.76
C LYS A 228 -12.36 -2.55 6.50
N ILE A 229 -11.63 -2.93 7.54
CA ILE A 229 -10.24 -3.40 7.46
C ILE A 229 -10.29 -4.90 7.77
N ARG A 230 -9.78 -5.74 6.88
CA ARG A 230 -9.84 -7.20 7.01
C ARG A 230 -8.52 -7.83 6.65
N SER A 231 -8.14 -8.86 7.40
CA SER A 231 -6.99 -9.72 7.05
C SER A 231 -7.44 -11.17 6.87
N LEU A 232 -6.79 -11.87 5.94
CA LEU A 232 -6.99 -13.30 5.71
C LEU A 232 -5.66 -14.04 5.50
N ILE A 233 -5.72 -15.36 5.57
CA ILE A 233 -4.64 -16.27 5.21
C ILE A 233 -4.66 -16.44 3.69
N ALA A 234 -3.59 -16.04 3.00
CA ALA A 234 -3.46 -16.30 1.56
C ALA A 234 -2.89 -17.71 1.31
N ASP A 235 -1.90 -18.09 2.10
CA ASP A 235 -1.37 -19.46 2.14
C ASP A 235 -1.19 -19.89 3.60
N ALA A 236 -1.75 -21.07 3.94
CA ALA A 236 -1.68 -21.68 5.28
C ALA A 236 -0.58 -22.75 5.41
N ALA A 237 0.20 -23.02 4.36
CA ALA A 237 1.22 -24.05 4.36
C ALA A 237 2.39 -23.67 5.27
N ASP A 238 2.79 -24.62 6.14
CA ASP A 238 3.91 -24.43 7.08
C ASP A 238 5.22 -24.12 6.33
N GLY A 239 5.85 -22.99 6.67
CA GLY A 239 7.06 -22.49 6.03
C GLY A 239 6.84 -21.71 4.71
N ALA A 240 5.58 -21.53 4.29
CA ALA A 240 5.18 -20.74 3.12
C ALA A 240 3.97 -19.84 3.44
N GLU A 241 3.77 -19.50 4.72
CA GLU A 241 2.62 -18.72 5.15
C GLU A 241 2.57 -17.35 4.49
N GLU A 242 1.43 -17.03 3.90
CA GLU A 242 1.16 -15.72 3.32
C GLU A 242 -0.11 -15.09 3.89
N GLY A 243 -0.09 -13.78 4.05
CA GLY A 243 -1.23 -12.98 4.50
C GLY A 243 -1.68 -11.97 3.47
N GLN A 244 -2.96 -11.60 3.53
CA GLN A 244 -3.51 -10.48 2.78
C GLN A 244 -4.21 -9.50 3.71
N LEU A 245 -4.10 -8.21 3.39
CA LEU A 245 -4.80 -7.13 4.08
C LEU A 245 -5.63 -6.33 3.06
N PHE A 246 -6.88 -6.06 3.43
CA PHE A 246 -7.83 -5.30 2.60
C PHE A 246 -8.38 -4.08 3.33
N ILE A 247 -8.60 -3.01 2.58
CA ILE A 247 -9.39 -1.86 3.00
C ILE A 247 -10.54 -1.70 2.01
N ASP A 248 -11.75 -1.92 2.49
CA ASP A 248 -12.98 -1.82 1.71
C ASP A 248 -13.80 -0.59 2.17
N LEU A 249 -14.37 0.16 1.24
CA LEU A 249 -15.26 1.30 1.49
C LEU A 249 -16.55 1.18 0.69
N MET A 250 -17.66 1.65 1.26
CA MET A 250 -18.93 1.76 0.56
C MET A 250 -18.88 2.88 -0.48
N LYS A 251 -19.31 2.58 -1.70
CA LYS A 251 -19.53 3.55 -2.79
C LYS A 251 -20.86 3.22 -3.46
N ASP A 252 -21.78 4.16 -3.50
CA ASP A 252 -23.07 4.05 -4.22
C ASP A 252 -23.86 2.76 -3.87
N GLY A 253 -23.89 2.40 -2.55
CA GLY A 253 -24.58 1.21 -2.06
C GLY A 253 -23.82 -0.11 -2.28
N THR A 254 -22.60 -0.07 -2.81
CA THR A 254 -21.78 -1.24 -3.06
C THR A 254 -20.44 -1.12 -2.33
N VAL A 255 -19.97 -2.22 -1.72
CA VAL A 255 -18.64 -2.27 -1.12
C VAL A 255 -17.60 -2.36 -2.22
N ALA A 256 -16.67 -1.40 -2.27
CA ALA A 256 -15.56 -1.35 -3.22
C ALA A 256 -14.23 -1.47 -2.49
N ARG A 257 -13.33 -2.28 -3.03
CA ARG A 257 -12.00 -2.47 -2.48
C ARG A 257 -11.07 -1.33 -2.87
N ARG A 258 -10.54 -0.62 -1.87
CA ARG A 258 -9.65 0.53 -2.06
C ARG A 258 -8.19 0.13 -2.08
N LEU A 259 -7.83 -0.85 -1.25
CA LEU A 259 -6.46 -1.32 -1.11
C LEU A 259 -6.46 -2.83 -0.88
N THR A 260 -5.65 -3.53 -1.64
CA THR A 260 -5.23 -4.91 -1.41
C THR A 260 -3.73 -4.93 -1.18
N MET A 261 -3.26 -5.56 -0.11
CA MET A 261 -1.85 -5.81 0.16
C MET A 261 -1.62 -7.31 0.24
N THR A 262 -0.72 -7.82 -0.58
CA THR A 262 -0.30 -9.23 -0.63
C THR A 262 1.20 -9.35 -0.38
N GLY A 263 1.73 -10.56 -0.32
CA GLY A 263 3.17 -10.80 -0.23
C GLY A 263 3.99 -10.22 -1.41
N THR A 264 3.34 -9.97 -2.56
CA THR A 264 4.01 -9.55 -3.80
C THR A 264 3.59 -8.17 -4.31
N ALA A 265 2.44 -7.63 -3.87
CA ALA A 265 1.89 -6.38 -4.38
C ALA A 265 1.08 -5.59 -3.35
N SER A 266 1.02 -4.28 -3.56
CA SER A 266 0.02 -3.39 -2.96
C SER A 266 -0.77 -2.75 -4.10
N VAL A 267 -2.04 -3.11 -4.24
CA VAL A 267 -2.90 -2.66 -5.33
C VAL A 267 -3.94 -1.69 -4.80
N PHE A 268 -3.95 -0.49 -5.36
CA PHE A 268 -5.02 0.50 -5.15
C PHE A 268 -6.07 0.31 -6.23
N ASN A 269 -7.37 0.33 -5.83
CA ASN A 269 -8.49 0.18 -6.76
C ASN A 269 -8.55 -1.20 -7.43
N GLU A 270 -8.40 -2.28 -6.62
CA GLU A 270 -8.39 -3.69 -7.07
C GLU A 270 -9.62 -4.07 -7.91
N ASP A 271 -10.78 -3.51 -7.60
CA ASP A 271 -12.03 -3.80 -8.31
C ASP A 271 -12.15 -3.04 -9.66
N SER A 272 -11.07 -2.36 -10.09
CA SER A 272 -11.03 -1.59 -11.35
C SER A 272 -12.21 -0.61 -11.51
N GLY A 273 -12.70 -0.05 -10.40
CA GLY A 273 -13.77 0.94 -10.42
C GLY A 273 -13.27 2.31 -10.87
N ASP A 274 -14.19 3.23 -11.15
CA ASP A 274 -13.88 4.64 -11.39
C ASP A 274 -13.54 5.33 -10.06
N ILE A 275 -12.31 5.09 -9.58
CA ILE A 275 -11.78 5.52 -8.29
C ILE A 275 -10.34 5.97 -8.48
N ASP A 276 -10.11 7.26 -8.38
CA ASP A 276 -8.79 7.85 -8.57
C ASP A 276 -7.84 7.57 -7.40
N PHE A 277 -6.55 7.42 -7.73
CA PHE A 277 -5.47 7.54 -6.78
C PHE A 277 -4.82 8.91 -6.92
N ARG A 278 -4.74 9.66 -5.83
CA ARG A 278 -4.22 11.03 -5.84
C ARG A 278 -3.27 11.28 -4.68
N VAL A 279 -2.17 11.96 -4.99
CA VAL A 279 -1.24 12.53 -4.03
C VAL A 279 -1.27 14.04 -4.17
N GLU A 280 -1.51 14.73 -3.06
CA GLU A 280 -1.54 16.19 -2.98
C GLU A 280 -0.25 16.74 -2.35
N SER A 281 0.15 17.93 -2.71
CA SER A 281 1.11 18.75 -1.97
C SER A 281 0.35 19.86 -1.24
N ASN A 282 1.05 20.66 -0.44
CA ASN A 282 0.40 21.76 0.28
C ASN A 282 -0.15 22.86 -0.65
N ALA A 283 0.27 22.91 -1.90
CA ALA A 283 -0.11 23.93 -2.88
C ALA A 283 -0.76 23.34 -4.15
N GLU A 284 -0.67 22.02 -4.36
CA GLU A 284 -1.11 21.36 -5.60
C GLU A 284 -1.96 20.12 -5.27
N ALA A 285 -3.26 20.21 -5.53
CA ALA A 285 -4.21 19.12 -5.27
C ALA A 285 -4.01 17.90 -6.19
N ASN A 286 -3.41 18.10 -7.35
CA ASN A 286 -3.17 17.05 -8.35
C ASN A 286 -1.67 16.85 -8.58
N PHE A 287 -0.87 16.88 -7.50
CA PHE A 287 0.59 16.71 -7.61
C PHE A 287 0.96 15.41 -8.34
N PHE A 288 0.29 14.31 -8.00
CA PHE A 288 0.29 13.07 -8.79
C PHE A 288 -1.09 12.46 -8.76
N VAL A 289 -1.62 12.07 -9.90
CA VAL A 289 -2.95 11.46 -10.01
C VAL A 289 -2.95 10.31 -11.01
N ILE A 290 -3.66 9.25 -10.66
CA ILE A 290 -4.13 8.22 -11.59
C ILE A 290 -5.64 8.37 -11.66
N ASP A 291 -6.15 8.87 -12.76
CA ASP A 291 -7.57 9.03 -13.08
C ASP A 291 -8.07 7.70 -13.67
N ALA A 292 -8.79 6.94 -12.87
CA ALA A 292 -9.24 5.62 -13.25
C ALA A 292 -10.34 5.66 -14.33
N GLY A 293 -11.22 6.67 -14.28
CA GLY A 293 -12.30 6.85 -15.25
C GLY A 293 -11.79 7.11 -16.67
N ASN A 294 -10.71 7.86 -16.80
CA ASN A 294 -10.08 8.19 -18.09
C ASN A 294 -8.87 7.32 -18.43
N SER A 295 -8.43 6.44 -17.51
CA SER A 295 -7.25 5.57 -17.66
C SER A 295 -5.97 6.36 -17.98
N VAL A 296 -5.73 7.46 -17.26
CA VAL A 296 -4.58 8.34 -17.44
C VAL A 296 -3.82 8.55 -16.13
N ALA A 297 -2.51 8.83 -16.22
CA ALA A 297 -1.70 9.30 -15.11
C ALA A 297 -1.23 10.71 -15.37
N GLY A 298 -1.25 11.57 -14.36
CA GLY A 298 -0.88 12.98 -14.47
C GLY A 298 0.00 13.47 -13.33
N ILE A 299 0.81 14.50 -13.62
CA ILE A 299 1.54 15.28 -12.64
C ILE A 299 1.15 16.76 -12.86
N GLY A 300 0.57 17.38 -11.83
CA GLY A 300 0.09 18.76 -11.88
C GLY A 300 -1.24 18.96 -12.61
N THR A 301 -1.96 17.89 -13.00
CA THR A 301 -3.23 17.99 -13.73
C THR A 301 -4.08 16.73 -13.57
N THR A 302 -5.42 16.92 -13.68
CA THR A 302 -6.39 15.84 -13.91
C THR A 302 -6.94 15.98 -15.34
N GLY A 303 -7.32 14.89 -15.95
CA GLY A 303 -8.07 14.88 -17.19
C GLY A 303 -7.28 15.30 -18.43
N SER A 304 -6.86 14.32 -19.17
CA SER A 304 -6.25 14.47 -20.49
C SER A 304 -6.63 13.26 -21.33
N THR A 305 -6.71 13.44 -22.64
CA THR A 305 -6.70 12.35 -23.60
C THR A 305 -5.32 11.70 -23.74
N ILE A 306 -4.34 12.20 -22.99
CA ILE A 306 -2.93 11.77 -22.96
C ILE A 306 -2.74 10.84 -21.78
N ARG A 307 -2.23 9.64 -21.98
CA ARG A 307 -2.06 8.62 -20.93
C ARG A 307 -1.08 9.01 -19.82
N PHE A 308 -0.09 9.84 -20.14
CA PHE A 308 0.86 10.37 -19.15
C PHE A 308 1.14 11.84 -19.45
N TYR A 309 0.82 12.72 -18.52
CA TYR A 309 0.94 14.17 -18.67
C TYR A 309 1.75 14.77 -17.52
N ILE A 310 2.75 15.61 -17.83
CA ILE A 310 3.55 16.34 -16.85
C ILE A 310 3.38 17.82 -17.11
N GLN A 311 2.90 18.57 -16.11
CA GLN A 311 2.74 20.02 -16.17
C GLN A 311 3.50 20.70 -15.03
N ASN A 312 4.18 21.79 -15.34
CA ASN A 312 4.83 22.66 -14.36
C ASN A 312 4.40 24.10 -14.60
N ALA A 313 3.77 24.70 -13.60
CA ALA A 313 3.34 26.10 -13.65
C ALA A 313 4.39 27.08 -13.08
N SER A 314 5.50 26.58 -12.52
CA SER A 314 6.57 27.39 -11.95
C SER A 314 7.42 28.06 -13.02
N THR A 315 7.69 29.33 -12.85
CA THR A 315 8.65 30.06 -13.68
C THR A 315 10.09 29.73 -13.27
N GLY A 316 10.94 29.45 -14.24
CA GLY A 316 12.39 29.23 -14.02
C GLY A 316 12.80 27.80 -13.67
N ASN A 317 11.86 26.84 -13.60
CA ASN A 317 12.15 25.44 -13.34
C ASN A 317 11.99 24.56 -14.58
N THR A 318 12.87 23.58 -14.74
CA THR A 318 12.74 22.56 -15.78
C THR A 318 11.61 21.60 -15.44
N THR A 319 10.73 21.32 -16.42
CA THR A 319 9.57 20.42 -16.21
C THR A 319 9.96 18.95 -16.18
N LEU A 320 10.90 18.52 -17.03
CA LEU A 320 11.35 17.15 -17.14
C LEU A 320 12.85 17.09 -17.40
N VAL A 321 13.57 16.31 -16.61
CA VAL A 321 14.98 15.96 -16.84
C VAL A 321 15.08 14.45 -16.97
N LEU A 322 15.64 13.98 -18.08
CA LEU A 322 16.02 12.58 -18.28
C LEU A 322 17.55 12.50 -18.22
N GLN A 323 18.09 11.84 -17.22
CA GLN A 323 19.52 11.79 -16.96
C GLN A 323 19.98 10.36 -16.69
N ASN A 324 21.03 9.95 -17.40
CA ASN A 324 21.82 8.76 -17.04
C ASN A 324 23.15 9.24 -16.43
N THR A 325 23.45 8.78 -15.21
CA THR A 325 24.66 9.18 -14.47
C THR A 325 25.83 8.20 -14.64
N ALA A 326 25.63 7.10 -15.36
CA ALA A 326 26.71 6.16 -15.65
C ALA A 326 27.72 6.80 -16.62
N SER A 327 29.01 6.69 -16.31
CA SER A 327 30.09 7.29 -17.11
C SER A 327 30.36 6.53 -18.42
N ASP A 328 29.85 5.31 -18.54
CA ASP A 328 30.07 4.37 -19.65
C ASP A 328 28.77 4.01 -20.39
N THR A 329 27.74 4.88 -20.30
CA THR A 329 26.47 4.58 -20.98
C THR A 329 26.66 4.55 -22.51
N ASN A 330 26.26 3.46 -23.12
CA ASN A 330 26.22 3.25 -24.57
C ASN A 330 24.80 2.96 -25.08
N SER A 331 23.78 3.28 -24.28
CA SER A 331 22.37 3.10 -24.57
C SER A 331 21.63 4.42 -24.71
N ASN A 332 20.41 4.39 -25.24
CA ASN A 332 19.55 5.56 -25.36
C ASN A 332 19.13 6.05 -23.98
N ILE A 333 19.17 7.37 -23.73
CA ILE A 333 18.58 7.99 -22.54
C ILE A 333 17.07 8.14 -22.73
N GLN A 334 16.64 8.34 -23.96
CA GLN A 334 15.22 8.37 -24.34
C GLN A 334 15.03 7.63 -25.66
N GLN A 335 14.05 6.76 -25.74
CA GLN A 335 13.62 6.08 -26.95
C GLN A 335 12.14 6.38 -27.16
N ILE A 336 11.76 6.71 -28.41
CA ILE A 336 10.38 6.96 -28.80
C ILE A 336 10.07 6.07 -29.99
N ASP A 337 9.17 5.09 -29.80
CA ASP A 337 8.81 4.09 -30.78
C ASP A 337 7.37 4.24 -31.24
N ALA A 338 7.11 3.88 -32.49
CA ALA A 338 5.78 3.71 -33.03
C ALA A 338 5.70 2.40 -33.84
N VAL A 339 4.69 1.61 -33.60
CA VAL A 339 4.43 0.37 -34.37
C VAL A 339 4.04 0.69 -35.80
N ARG A 340 3.41 1.85 -36.03
CA ARG A 340 2.99 2.30 -37.35
C ARG A 340 4.20 2.50 -38.26
N ALA A 341 4.07 2.06 -39.54
CA ALA A 341 5.07 2.31 -40.55
C ALA A 341 5.38 3.80 -40.73
N GLY A 342 6.64 4.10 -41.03
CA GLY A 342 7.13 5.49 -41.18
C GLY A 342 6.43 6.23 -42.33
N ASN A 343 5.68 7.28 -41.99
CA ASN A 343 5.04 8.18 -42.94
C ASN A 343 4.80 9.56 -42.32
N SER A 344 4.28 10.50 -43.10
CA SER A 344 4.05 11.90 -42.67
C SER A 344 2.80 12.10 -41.80
N ALA A 345 1.98 11.08 -41.56
CA ALA A 345 0.71 11.21 -40.86
C ALA A 345 0.85 11.31 -39.32
N TYR A 346 2.04 11.07 -38.77
CA TYR A 346 2.32 11.21 -37.34
C TYR A 346 3.71 11.81 -37.08
N SER A 347 3.97 12.16 -35.83
CA SER A 347 5.26 12.68 -35.41
C SER A 347 5.75 11.93 -34.16
N PHE A 348 7.05 11.67 -34.07
CA PHE A 348 7.69 11.17 -32.85
C PHE A 348 7.86 12.26 -31.80
N LEU A 349 8.11 13.50 -32.23
CA LEU A 349 8.28 14.65 -31.35
C LEU A 349 7.61 15.86 -31.98
N ASN A 350 6.90 16.62 -31.17
CA ASN A 350 6.29 17.90 -31.57
C ASN A 350 6.56 18.92 -30.46
N LEU A 351 7.28 19.99 -30.78
CA LEU A 351 7.60 21.08 -29.87
C LEU A 351 6.77 22.29 -30.27
N ASN A 352 5.89 22.74 -29.40
CA ASN A 352 4.96 23.83 -29.68
C ASN A 352 5.15 24.96 -28.69
N SER A 353 4.92 26.18 -29.15
CA SER A 353 4.71 27.38 -28.34
C SER A 353 3.23 27.80 -28.34
N SER A 354 2.93 28.96 -27.77
CA SER A 354 1.60 29.61 -27.83
C SER A 354 0.45 28.66 -27.43
N ASN A 355 0.64 27.89 -26.33
CA ASN A 355 -0.33 26.93 -25.82
C ASN A 355 -0.71 25.84 -26.84
N GLY A 356 0.27 25.39 -27.62
CA GLY A 356 0.12 24.31 -28.59
C GLY A 356 -0.38 24.73 -29.97
N SER A 357 -0.61 26.04 -30.20
CA SER A 357 -1.12 26.55 -31.48
C SER A 357 -0.04 26.85 -32.53
N ASP A 358 1.23 26.87 -32.12
CA ASP A 358 2.37 27.20 -32.98
C ASP A 358 3.46 26.12 -32.87
N VAL A 359 3.87 25.54 -34.00
CA VAL A 359 4.82 24.42 -34.06
C VAL A 359 6.22 24.97 -34.35
N GLU A 360 7.09 24.97 -33.36
CA GLU A 360 8.49 25.41 -33.48
C GLU A 360 9.39 24.36 -34.12
N PHE A 361 9.17 23.10 -33.78
CA PHE A 361 9.99 21.97 -34.27
C PHE A 361 9.23 20.64 -34.26
N LYS A 362 9.49 19.79 -35.25
CA LYS A 362 8.84 18.49 -35.38
C LYS A 362 9.78 17.44 -35.96
N PHE A 363 9.80 16.25 -35.36
CA PHE A 363 10.29 15.03 -36.00
C PHE A 363 9.07 14.19 -36.46
N ARG A 364 8.88 14.07 -37.78
CA ARG A 364 7.81 13.28 -38.36
C ARG A 364 8.12 11.80 -38.40
N GLY A 365 7.07 10.98 -38.51
CA GLY A 365 7.18 9.53 -38.62
C GLY A 365 7.93 9.03 -39.85
N ASP A 366 8.06 9.85 -40.90
CA ASP A 366 8.86 9.55 -42.08
C ASP A 366 10.36 9.93 -41.95
N GLY A 367 10.75 10.47 -40.79
CA GLY A 367 12.13 10.85 -40.48
C GLY A 367 12.48 12.28 -40.89
N GLU A 368 11.51 13.08 -41.35
CA GLU A 368 11.75 14.49 -41.67
C GLU A 368 11.80 15.36 -40.41
N ALA A 369 12.81 16.22 -40.28
CA ALA A 369 12.92 17.23 -39.26
C ALA A 369 12.49 18.59 -39.81
N LEU A 370 11.48 19.19 -39.21
CA LEU A 370 10.91 20.48 -39.60
C LEU A 370 11.15 21.49 -38.47
N ALA A 371 11.62 22.69 -38.81
CA ALA A 371 11.80 23.81 -37.89
C ALA A 371 11.21 25.06 -38.47
N ASP A 372 10.57 25.90 -37.66
CA ASP A 372 10.14 27.24 -38.04
C ASP A 372 11.32 28.24 -38.03
N GLY A 373 12.34 27.96 -37.24
CA GLY A 373 13.57 28.70 -37.15
C GLY A 373 14.73 28.14 -38.00
N SER A 374 15.92 28.73 -37.81
CA SER A 374 17.15 28.32 -38.48
C SER A 374 17.83 27.15 -37.79
N PHE A 375 18.52 26.30 -38.57
CA PHE A 375 19.52 25.35 -38.03
C PHE A 375 20.88 26.03 -37.96
N SER A 376 21.52 26.05 -36.78
CA SER A 376 22.87 26.59 -36.60
C SER A 376 23.84 25.43 -36.41
N GLY A 377 24.64 25.13 -37.42
CA GLY A 377 25.69 24.10 -37.37
C GLY A 377 27.02 24.65 -36.86
N GLY A 378 27.87 23.76 -36.28
CA GLY A 378 29.23 24.12 -35.85
C GLY A 378 30.26 24.16 -36.97
N GLY A 379 29.95 23.58 -38.15
CA GLY A 379 30.78 23.64 -39.36
C GLY A 379 30.54 24.89 -40.20
N ALA A 380 31.21 25.03 -41.34
CA ALA A 380 31.14 26.22 -42.15
C ALA A 380 30.78 25.96 -43.63
N ASP A 381 30.54 24.73 -44.01
CA ASP A 381 30.27 24.31 -45.37
C ASP A 381 29.10 23.35 -45.49
N TYR A 382 28.51 23.29 -46.66
CA TYR A 382 27.59 22.24 -47.10
C TYR A 382 28.40 21.17 -47.85
N ALA A 383 28.26 19.93 -47.46
CA ALA A 383 28.96 18.80 -48.10
C ALA A 383 27.94 17.67 -48.43
N GLU A 384 28.32 16.84 -49.37
CA GLU A 384 27.67 15.59 -49.72
C GLU A 384 28.65 14.43 -49.72
N TYR A 385 28.18 13.22 -49.47
CA TYR A 385 29.02 12.01 -49.59
C TYR A 385 29.21 11.66 -51.04
N PHE A 386 30.49 11.41 -51.41
CA PHE A 386 30.89 10.85 -52.71
C PHE A 386 31.80 9.63 -52.51
N GLU A 387 31.63 8.66 -53.42
CA GLU A 387 32.45 7.46 -53.45
C GLU A 387 33.74 7.69 -54.21
N TRP A 388 34.86 7.27 -53.65
CA TRP A 388 36.15 7.28 -54.34
C TRP A 388 36.24 6.19 -55.40
N LYS A 389 36.67 6.54 -56.61
CA LYS A 389 36.82 5.59 -57.73
C LYS A 389 37.84 4.48 -57.45
N ASP A 390 38.88 4.75 -56.65
CA ASP A 390 39.90 3.80 -56.22
C ASP A 390 39.50 3.06 -54.93
N GLY A 391 38.35 3.34 -54.35
CA GLY A 391 37.84 2.72 -53.12
C GLY A 391 38.64 3.06 -51.87
N ASN A 392 39.61 3.97 -51.93
CA ASN A 392 40.52 4.34 -50.84
C ASN A 392 41.01 3.13 -50.03
N SER A 393 41.45 2.08 -50.74
CA SER A 393 41.74 0.77 -50.14
C SER A 393 42.85 0.80 -49.07
N SER A 394 43.71 1.83 -49.09
CA SER A 394 44.78 2.08 -48.12
C SER A 394 44.33 2.88 -46.90
N ASP A 395 43.08 3.29 -46.84
CA ASP A 395 42.51 4.14 -45.76
C ASP A 395 43.31 5.44 -45.57
N GLU A 396 43.63 6.12 -46.71
CA GLU A 396 44.36 7.37 -46.71
C GLU A 396 43.50 8.51 -46.16
N ASP A 397 44.06 9.34 -45.28
CA ASP A 397 43.43 10.62 -44.89
C ASP A 397 43.44 11.59 -46.08
N ARG A 398 42.27 11.80 -46.66
CA ARG A 398 42.03 12.63 -47.83
C ARG A 398 41.42 13.99 -47.54
N ILE A 399 41.27 14.34 -46.26
CA ILE A 399 40.76 15.66 -45.88
C ILE A 399 41.61 16.78 -46.47
N GLY A 400 40.98 17.76 -47.10
CA GLY A 400 41.63 18.91 -47.69
C GLY A 400 42.17 18.71 -49.12
N TYR A 401 41.91 17.58 -49.77
CA TYR A 401 42.14 17.42 -51.20
C TYR A 401 40.99 17.98 -52.02
N ALA A 402 41.30 18.71 -53.09
CA ALA A 402 40.35 19.09 -54.12
C ALA A 402 39.97 17.85 -54.98
N VAL A 403 38.74 17.78 -55.45
CA VAL A 403 38.24 16.63 -56.19
C VAL A 403 37.48 17.00 -57.44
N ILE A 404 37.53 16.10 -58.43
CA ILE A 404 36.70 16.17 -59.66
C ILE A 404 35.85 14.91 -59.77
N LEU A 405 34.81 14.95 -60.59
CA LEU A 405 34.02 13.75 -60.94
C LEU A 405 34.65 12.99 -62.09
N ASP A 406 34.68 11.67 -61.93
CA ASP A 406 34.95 10.69 -63.00
C ASP A 406 33.76 9.69 -63.02
N GLY A 407 32.79 9.97 -63.88
CA GLY A 407 31.50 9.33 -63.84
C GLY A 407 30.65 9.82 -62.65
N THR A 408 30.23 8.91 -61.79
CA THR A 408 29.50 9.19 -60.55
C THR A 408 30.39 9.23 -59.30
N GLN A 409 31.69 8.89 -59.46
CA GLN A 409 32.67 8.78 -58.39
C GLN A 409 33.67 9.94 -58.43
N ILE A 410 34.40 10.17 -57.32
CA ILE A 410 35.38 11.21 -57.21
C ILE A 410 36.81 10.68 -57.37
N VAL A 411 37.67 11.54 -57.91
CA VAL A 411 39.11 11.35 -57.89
C VAL A 411 39.80 12.66 -57.43
N LYS A 412 41.04 12.58 -56.90
CA LYS A 412 41.80 13.77 -56.51
C LYS A 412 42.03 14.61 -57.77
N ALA A 413 41.78 15.89 -57.67
CA ALA A 413 42.10 16.85 -58.71
C ALA A 413 43.64 17.01 -58.82
N THR A 414 44.17 17.24 -60.05
CA THR A 414 45.56 17.49 -60.35
C THR A 414 45.75 18.85 -61.04
N ASP A 415 46.94 19.37 -61.09
CA ASP A 415 47.24 20.64 -61.78
C ASP A 415 46.95 20.64 -63.30
N SER A 416 46.79 19.45 -63.88
CA SER A 416 46.41 19.28 -65.27
C SER A 416 44.90 19.34 -65.52
N ASP A 417 44.09 19.30 -64.48
CA ASP A 417 42.64 19.29 -64.59
C ASP A 417 42.09 20.74 -64.81
N ASP A 418 41.04 20.81 -65.59
CA ASP A 418 40.33 22.10 -65.80
C ASP A 418 39.70 22.57 -64.47
N ALA A 419 40.07 23.77 -64.02
CA ALA A 419 39.55 24.35 -62.79
C ALA A 419 37.99 24.41 -62.72
N SER A 420 37.33 24.43 -63.89
CA SER A 420 35.86 24.41 -63.96
C SER A 420 35.24 23.05 -63.61
N LYS A 421 36.05 21.97 -63.58
CA LYS A 421 35.63 20.58 -63.22
C LYS A 421 35.83 20.28 -61.75
N ILE A 422 36.53 21.11 -60.99
CA ILE A 422 36.74 20.93 -59.57
C ILE A 422 35.41 21.24 -58.84
N ILE A 423 34.83 20.19 -58.26
CA ILE A 423 33.51 20.25 -57.63
C ILE A 423 33.54 20.70 -56.16
N GLY A 424 34.64 20.41 -55.45
CA GLY A 424 34.70 20.71 -54.02
C GLY A 424 36.02 20.21 -53.39
N VAL A 425 36.04 20.19 -52.08
CA VAL A 425 37.15 19.79 -51.22
C VAL A 425 36.68 18.76 -50.22
N VAL A 426 37.42 17.74 -49.97
CA VAL A 426 37.11 16.76 -48.88
C VAL A 426 37.08 17.49 -47.55
N SER A 427 35.91 17.58 -46.94
CA SER A 427 35.62 18.34 -45.72
C SER A 427 35.74 17.49 -44.48
N GLY A 428 36.48 17.98 -43.48
CA GLY A 428 36.61 17.28 -42.20
C GLY A 428 35.54 17.64 -41.15
N ASN A 429 34.75 18.72 -41.36
CA ASN A 429 33.76 19.19 -40.42
C ASN A 429 32.67 20.05 -41.08
N PRO A 430 31.85 19.47 -41.94
CA PRO A 430 30.76 20.23 -42.59
C PRO A 430 29.66 20.66 -41.60
N ALA A 431 28.99 21.76 -41.91
CA ALA A 431 27.83 22.21 -41.14
C ALA A 431 26.58 21.42 -41.46
N VAL A 432 26.41 21.00 -42.72
CA VAL A 432 25.31 20.18 -43.21
C VAL A 432 25.89 19.12 -44.15
N VAL A 433 25.41 17.89 -43.99
CA VAL A 433 25.80 16.76 -44.81
C VAL A 433 24.61 16.23 -45.58
N GLY A 434 24.68 16.30 -46.90
CA GLY A 434 23.72 15.67 -47.80
C GLY A 434 24.16 14.25 -48.19
N ASP A 435 23.25 13.51 -48.77
CA ASP A 435 23.45 12.15 -49.28
C ASP A 435 24.17 11.18 -48.31
N SER A 436 23.88 11.33 -47.02
CA SER A 436 24.46 10.45 -45.99
C SER A 436 23.95 9.03 -46.10
N ALA A 437 22.86 8.81 -46.82
CA ALA A 437 22.16 7.52 -46.94
C ALA A 437 21.90 6.85 -45.58
N TRP A 438 21.74 7.63 -44.51
CA TRP A 438 21.49 7.12 -43.17
C TRP A 438 20.35 6.12 -43.16
N ASN A 439 20.57 4.91 -42.64
CA ASN A 439 19.62 3.80 -42.58
C ASN A 439 18.95 3.44 -43.94
N LYS A 440 19.56 3.84 -45.05
CA LYS A 440 19.11 3.52 -46.44
C LYS A 440 20.00 2.56 -47.14
N TRP A 441 20.69 1.77 -46.37
CA TRP A 441 21.63 0.79 -46.89
C TRP A 441 21.02 -0.04 -48.03
N GLN A 442 21.73 -0.10 -49.17
CA GLN A 442 21.39 -0.92 -50.32
C GLN A 442 19.98 -0.69 -50.88
N GLU A 443 19.56 0.57 -50.98
CA GLU A 443 18.29 0.87 -51.62
C GLU A 443 17.10 0.10 -50.99
N LYS A 444 17.07 0.01 -49.66
CA LYS A 444 16.01 -0.72 -48.93
C LYS A 444 14.60 -0.39 -49.37
N HIS A 445 14.39 0.87 -49.74
CA HIS A 445 13.08 1.34 -50.18
C HIS A 445 13.13 1.76 -51.63
N VAL A 446 12.08 1.41 -52.37
CA VAL A 446 11.92 1.78 -53.78
C VAL A 446 11.62 3.28 -53.92
N THR A 447 12.35 3.94 -54.81
CA THR A 447 12.11 5.34 -55.21
C THR A 447 11.71 5.44 -56.70
N ASP A 448 11.04 6.52 -57.08
CA ASP A 448 10.82 6.87 -58.47
C ASP A 448 12.09 7.53 -59.09
N ASP A 449 11.98 7.93 -60.38
CA ASP A 449 13.07 8.56 -61.15
C ASP A 449 13.56 9.91 -60.54
N TRP A 450 12.77 10.50 -59.65
CA TRP A 450 13.11 11.75 -58.93
C TRP A 450 13.53 11.47 -57.49
N ASN A 451 13.86 10.22 -57.15
CA ASN A 451 14.27 9.79 -55.79
C ASN A 451 13.20 10.02 -54.71
N ARG A 452 11.88 10.07 -55.08
CA ARG A 452 10.78 10.10 -54.11
C ARG A 452 10.39 8.68 -53.75
N TYR A 453 10.16 8.43 -52.45
CA TYR A 453 9.69 7.11 -52.01
C TYR A 453 8.33 6.75 -52.65
N THR A 454 8.21 5.49 -53.01
CA THR A 454 6.94 4.88 -53.36
C THR A 454 6.27 4.25 -52.16
N PHE A 455 4.95 4.26 -52.12
CA PHE A 455 4.15 3.76 -50.99
C PHE A 455 3.21 2.66 -51.46
N GLU A 456 2.91 1.75 -50.50
CA GLU A 456 1.88 0.71 -50.66
C GLU A 456 0.96 0.70 -49.46
N ASP A 457 -0.31 0.25 -49.67
CA ASP A 457 -1.24 0.03 -48.59
C ASP A 457 -0.87 -1.25 -47.86
N TYR A 458 -1.06 -1.25 -46.51
CA TYR A 458 -0.82 -2.42 -45.66
C TYR A 458 -1.90 -2.57 -44.60
N THR A 459 -1.94 -3.73 -43.92
CA THR A 459 -2.85 -3.98 -42.81
C THR A 459 -2.05 -4.19 -41.52
N GLN A 460 -2.67 -3.84 -40.40
CA GLN A 460 -2.20 -4.16 -39.05
C GLN A 460 -3.08 -5.19 -38.39
N THR A 461 -2.50 -6.13 -37.68
CA THR A 461 -3.20 -7.10 -36.84
C THR A 461 -2.91 -6.79 -35.38
N GLU A 462 -3.97 -6.68 -34.58
CA GLU A 462 -3.90 -6.32 -33.17
C GLU A 462 -4.68 -7.33 -32.33
N TRP A 463 -4.13 -7.71 -31.17
CA TRP A 463 -4.79 -8.54 -30.17
C TRP A 463 -4.27 -8.23 -28.77
N LYS A 464 -4.91 -8.78 -27.74
CA LYS A 464 -4.38 -8.77 -26.38
C LYS A 464 -3.59 -10.05 -26.12
N ASP A 465 -2.43 -9.92 -25.48
CA ASP A 465 -1.65 -11.07 -25.00
C ASP A 465 -2.23 -11.63 -23.68
N GLU A 466 -1.56 -12.62 -23.10
CA GLU A 466 -1.97 -13.26 -21.84
C GLU A 466 -1.96 -12.31 -20.63
N ASP A 467 -1.23 -11.19 -20.74
CA ASP A 467 -1.16 -10.13 -19.72
C ASP A 467 -2.12 -8.95 -20.01
N ASP A 468 -3.12 -9.12 -20.91
CA ASP A 468 -4.04 -8.06 -21.38
C ASP A 468 -3.35 -6.88 -22.09
N LYS A 469 -2.08 -7.02 -22.50
CA LYS A 469 -1.37 -5.98 -23.25
C LYS A 469 -1.72 -6.05 -24.73
N ILE A 470 -1.92 -4.88 -25.33
CA ILE A 470 -2.15 -4.77 -26.77
C ILE A 470 -0.85 -5.07 -27.53
N VAL A 471 -0.88 -6.10 -28.36
CA VAL A 471 0.17 -6.48 -29.30
C VAL A 471 -0.27 -6.10 -30.70
N THR A 472 0.58 -5.39 -31.44
CA THR A 472 0.28 -4.92 -32.80
C THR A 472 1.44 -5.26 -33.73
N TYR A 473 1.13 -5.84 -34.88
CA TYR A 473 2.07 -6.11 -35.97
C TYR A 473 1.54 -5.60 -37.30
N GLN A 474 2.42 -5.28 -38.26
CA GLN A 474 2.03 -5.27 -39.65
C GLN A 474 1.71 -6.72 -40.04
N THR A 475 0.55 -6.96 -40.60
CA THR A 475 -0.01 -8.31 -40.78
C THR A 475 0.92 -9.28 -41.53
N ASP A 476 1.60 -8.79 -42.54
CA ASP A 476 2.57 -9.55 -43.34
C ASP A 476 3.96 -9.68 -42.73
N LEU A 477 4.21 -9.00 -41.60
CA LEU A 477 5.48 -9.05 -40.87
C LEU A 477 5.35 -9.73 -39.51
N ILE A 478 4.26 -10.45 -39.25
CA ILE A 478 4.07 -11.26 -38.04
C ILE A 478 5.11 -12.39 -38.07
N PRO A 479 5.98 -12.51 -37.05
CA PRO A 479 6.95 -13.59 -37.02
C PRO A 479 6.30 -14.97 -36.99
N ALA A 480 6.87 -15.95 -37.70
CA ALA A 480 6.30 -17.30 -37.83
C ALA A 480 6.14 -18.05 -36.47
N ASN A 481 6.88 -17.63 -35.44
CA ASN A 481 6.78 -18.19 -34.09
C ASN A 481 5.73 -17.48 -33.21
N VAL A 482 5.00 -16.50 -33.73
CA VAL A 482 3.94 -15.78 -33.03
C VAL A 482 2.60 -16.39 -33.42
N THR A 483 1.86 -16.87 -32.43
CA THR A 483 0.48 -17.37 -32.64
C THR A 483 -0.47 -16.18 -32.59
N VAL A 484 -1.23 -15.99 -33.66
CA VAL A 484 -2.30 -14.96 -33.73
C VAL A 484 -3.58 -15.58 -33.19
N PRO A 485 -4.22 -15.01 -32.18
CA PRO A 485 -5.51 -15.49 -31.67
C PRO A 485 -6.63 -15.31 -32.68
N ASP A 486 -7.69 -16.13 -32.58
CA ASP A 486 -8.84 -16.09 -33.49
C ASP A 486 -9.64 -14.77 -33.40
N ASP A 487 -9.57 -14.07 -32.29
CA ASP A 487 -10.23 -12.78 -32.03
C ASP A 487 -9.37 -11.56 -32.41
N ALA A 488 -8.21 -11.77 -33.01
CA ALA A 488 -7.35 -10.69 -33.47
C ALA A 488 -8.05 -9.82 -34.52
N VAL A 489 -7.91 -8.50 -34.36
CA VAL A 489 -8.54 -7.51 -35.24
C VAL A 489 -7.56 -7.08 -36.32
N VAL A 490 -7.97 -7.18 -37.57
CA VAL A 490 -7.21 -6.70 -38.72
C VAL A 490 -7.80 -5.38 -39.22
N THR A 491 -6.96 -4.34 -39.30
CA THR A 491 -7.35 -3.02 -39.80
C THR A 491 -6.46 -2.56 -40.95
N SER A 492 -7.08 -1.90 -41.94
CA SER A 492 -6.39 -1.26 -43.07
C SER A 492 -6.48 0.27 -43.04
N LYS A 493 -7.14 0.82 -42.00
CA LYS A 493 -7.43 2.24 -41.87
C LYS A 493 -6.87 2.81 -40.59
N ASP A 494 -6.49 4.07 -40.61
CA ASP A 494 -6.16 4.83 -39.40
C ASP A 494 -7.42 5.48 -38.79
N LYS A 495 -7.24 6.22 -37.68
CA LYS A 495 -8.33 6.91 -36.96
C LYS A 495 -9.06 7.98 -37.78
N ASN A 496 -8.47 8.44 -38.88
CA ASN A 496 -9.06 9.41 -39.81
C ASN A 496 -9.76 8.72 -40.99
N ASN A 497 -9.81 7.40 -41.00
CA ASN A 497 -10.33 6.58 -42.07
C ASN A 497 -9.47 6.60 -43.35
N ASP A 498 -8.19 7.00 -43.25
CA ASP A 498 -7.24 6.93 -44.36
C ASP A 498 -6.56 5.54 -44.38
N ASN A 499 -6.16 5.08 -45.59
CA ASN A 499 -5.43 3.83 -45.70
C ASN A 499 -4.11 3.88 -44.95
N LEU A 500 -3.78 2.79 -44.26
CA LEU A 500 -2.44 2.61 -43.68
C LEU A 500 -1.45 2.41 -44.81
N GLN A 501 -0.44 3.27 -44.90
CA GLN A 501 0.58 3.24 -45.95
C GLN A 501 1.97 3.09 -45.35
N ARG A 502 2.81 2.33 -46.07
CA ARG A 502 4.23 2.18 -45.78
C ARG A 502 5.05 2.36 -47.05
N ARG A 503 6.36 2.63 -46.91
CA ARG A 503 7.30 2.68 -48.01
C ARG A 503 7.46 1.29 -48.60
N VAL A 504 7.45 1.16 -49.93
CA VAL A 504 7.69 -0.12 -50.61
C VAL A 504 9.10 -0.58 -50.35
N VAL A 505 9.24 -1.80 -49.87
CA VAL A 505 10.57 -2.40 -49.65
C VAL A 505 11.03 -3.01 -50.98
N ASN A 506 12.31 -2.72 -51.34
CA ASN A 506 12.93 -3.30 -52.53
C ASN A 506 13.06 -4.82 -52.36
N SER A 507 12.60 -5.58 -53.33
CA SER A 507 12.65 -7.05 -53.33
C SER A 507 14.06 -7.63 -53.30
N ASN A 508 15.06 -6.83 -53.72
CA ASN A 508 16.47 -7.21 -53.70
C ASN A 508 17.19 -6.84 -52.41
N TRP A 509 16.48 -6.14 -51.46
CA TRP A 509 17.11 -5.79 -50.18
C TRP A 509 17.27 -7.04 -49.29
N ASP A 510 18.48 -7.22 -48.80
CA ASP A 510 18.84 -8.32 -47.90
C ASP A 510 18.88 -7.84 -46.43
N SER A 511 17.93 -8.25 -45.64
CA SER A 511 17.81 -7.88 -44.21
C SER A 511 18.88 -8.53 -43.33
N THR A 512 19.62 -9.50 -43.82
CA THR A 512 20.70 -10.17 -43.06
C THR A 512 22.01 -9.39 -43.09
N ILE A 513 22.17 -8.44 -44.01
CA ILE A 513 23.37 -7.62 -44.11
C ILE A 513 23.32 -6.50 -43.08
N THR A 514 24.32 -6.43 -42.20
CA THR A 514 24.45 -5.37 -41.21
C THR A 514 24.70 -4.02 -41.90
N TYR A 515 23.89 -3.01 -41.52
CA TYR A 515 24.06 -1.64 -42.01
C TYR A 515 25.39 -1.05 -41.47
N VAL A 516 26.19 -0.49 -42.40
CA VAL A 516 27.39 0.30 -42.09
C VAL A 516 27.21 1.70 -42.67
N PRO A 517 27.19 2.75 -41.84
CA PRO A 517 27.05 4.14 -42.32
C PRO A 517 28.15 4.53 -43.30
N ARG A 518 27.87 5.43 -44.24
CA ARG A 518 28.91 5.95 -45.15
C ARG A 518 30.06 6.60 -44.40
N SER A 519 29.82 7.22 -43.23
CA SER A 519 30.84 7.77 -42.36
C SER A 519 31.90 6.74 -41.88
N ASP A 520 31.54 5.46 -41.84
CA ASP A 520 32.38 4.37 -41.31
C ASP A 520 32.98 3.52 -42.45
N ARG A 521 32.80 3.98 -43.68
CA ARG A 521 33.22 3.29 -44.90
C ARG A 521 34.30 4.12 -45.57
N LYS A 522 35.51 3.60 -45.66
CA LYS A 522 36.70 4.27 -46.17
C LYS A 522 36.63 4.72 -47.64
N GLU A 523 35.77 4.07 -48.45
CA GLU A 523 35.52 4.44 -49.84
C GLU A 523 34.63 5.65 -50.01
N TRP A 524 34.04 6.23 -48.92
CA TRP A 524 33.19 7.39 -48.95
C TRP A 524 33.80 8.55 -48.14
N ASP A 525 33.80 9.73 -48.73
CA ASP A 525 34.14 10.96 -48.02
C ASP A 525 33.11 12.06 -48.26
N THR A 526 33.03 13.02 -47.31
CA THR A 526 32.22 14.22 -47.45
C THR A 526 32.99 15.26 -48.26
N VAL A 527 32.44 15.68 -49.40
CA VAL A 527 32.99 16.73 -50.24
C VAL A 527 32.19 18.02 -49.99
N GLY A 528 32.88 19.04 -49.47
CA GLY A 528 32.31 20.38 -49.31
C GLY A 528 32.19 21.06 -50.67
N LEU A 529 30.91 21.31 -51.04
CA LEU A 529 30.55 21.87 -52.34
C LEU A 529 30.36 23.38 -52.28
N MET A 530 30.13 23.94 -51.10
CA MET A 530 29.89 25.37 -50.91
C MET A 530 30.19 25.77 -49.45
N GLY A 531 30.80 26.94 -49.26
CA GLY A 531 31.09 27.51 -47.95
C GLY A 531 32.59 27.73 -47.72
N LYS A 532 33.01 27.80 -46.44
CA LYS A 532 34.43 27.99 -46.08
C LYS A 532 35.09 26.63 -45.89
N LEU A 533 36.00 26.31 -46.77
CA LEU A 533 36.67 25.02 -46.80
C LEU A 533 38.18 25.17 -46.57
N ARG A 534 38.77 24.17 -45.93
CA ARG A 534 40.20 24.07 -45.68
C ARG A 534 40.85 23.12 -46.66
N LEU A 535 41.82 23.66 -47.43
CA LEU A 535 42.59 22.93 -48.44
C LEU A 535 44.00 22.70 -47.95
N ARG A 536 44.59 21.61 -48.34
CA ARG A 536 46.05 21.40 -48.28
C ARG A 536 46.67 22.41 -49.25
N LYS A 537 47.75 23.10 -48.85
CA LYS A 537 48.43 24.03 -49.74
C LYS A 537 48.98 23.34 -50.99
N GLY A 538 48.87 24.02 -52.13
CA GLY A 538 49.28 23.47 -53.40
C GLY A 538 48.27 22.57 -54.11
N GLN A 539 47.04 22.50 -53.57
CA GLN A 539 45.94 21.83 -54.27
C GLN A 539 45.40 22.72 -55.40
N PRO A 540 44.99 22.12 -56.54
CA PRO A 540 44.29 22.86 -57.58
C PRO A 540 42.95 23.40 -57.04
N THR A 541 42.52 24.57 -57.51
CA THR A 541 41.32 25.25 -57.01
C THR A 541 40.33 25.51 -58.14
N GLY A 542 39.02 25.53 -57.79
CA GLY A 542 37.97 25.81 -58.75
C GLY A 542 37.97 27.29 -59.21
N THR A 543 37.42 27.56 -60.41
CA THR A 543 37.51 28.85 -61.11
C THR A 543 36.98 30.04 -60.30
N ASN A 544 35.95 29.84 -59.44
CA ASN A 544 35.30 30.92 -58.69
C ASN A 544 35.64 30.90 -57.20
N TRP A 545 36.66 30.13 -56.78
CA TRP A 545 37.01 30.06 -55.38
C TRP A 545 37.84 31.29 -54.98
N ILE A 546 37.67 31.75 -53.75
CA ILE A 546 38.34 32.92 -53.23
C ILE A 546 39.17 32.51 -52.01
N LYS A 547 40.49 32.71 -52.10
CA LYS A 547 41.40 32.50 -50.96
C LYS A 547 41.05 33.50 -49.86
N MET A 548 40.85 33.00 -48.66
CA MET A 548 40.53 33.85 -47.50
C MET A 548 41.77 34.11 -46.64
N ARG A 549 42.52 33.06 -46.29
CA ARG A 549 43.67 33.15 -45.40
C ARG A 549 44.50 31.83 -45.39
N ASP A 550 45.71 31.94 -44.91
CA ASP A 550 46.49 30.80 -44.49
C ASP A 550 46.10 30.40 -43.04
N ILE A 551 45.90 29.12 -42.79
CA ILE A 551 45.59 28.58 -41.47
C ILE A 551 46.89 28.09 -40.79
N SER A 552 47.75 27.42 -41.56
CA SER A 552 49.05 26.93 -41.15
C SER A 552 50.03 26.90 -42.32
N ASP A 553 51.24 26.35 -42.10
CA ASP A 553 52.23 26.17 -43.19
C ASP A 553 51.74 25.21 -44.27
N THR A 554 50.78 24.33 -43.96
CA THR A 554 50.30 23.26 -44.86
C THR A 554 48.82 23.38 -45.24
N VAL A 555 48.06 24.29 -44.62
CA VAL A 555 46.60 24.45 -44.81
C VAL A 555 46.22 25.90 -45.08
N GLU A 556 45.35 26.10 -46.03
CA GLU A 556 44.74 27.39 -46.36
C GLU A 556 43.20 27.30 -46.37
N GLU A 557 42.54 28.39 -46.16
CA GLU A 557 41.07 28.50 -46.14
C GLU A 557 40.57 29.26 -47.37
N TRP A 558 39.60 28.70 -48.03
CA TRP A 558 38.98 29.21 -49.22
C TRP A 558 37.47 29.31 -49.07
N LEU A 559 36.86 30.34 -49.67
CA LEU A 559 35.43 30.40 -49.91
C LEU A 559 35.15 29.70 -51.24
N VAL A 560 34.50 28.55 -51.15
CA VAL A 560 33.99 27.76 -52.28
C VAL A 560 32.54 28.18 -52.56
N ARG A 561 32.22 28.47 -53.84
CA ARG A 561 30.90 28.99 -54.25
C ARG A 561 30.57 28.59 -55.71
#